data_ff8744683f29f08157796a7e48b58527
#
_entry.id   ff8744683f29f08157796a7e48b58527
#
_cell.length_a   1.000
_cell.length_b   1.000
_cell.length_c   1.000
_cell.angle_alpha   90.00
_cell.angle_beta   90.00
_cell.angle_gamma   90.00
#
_symmetry.space_group_name_H-M   'P 1'
#
loop_
_entity.id
_entity.type
_entity.pdbx_description
1 polymer ?
#
loop_
_entity_poly.entity_id
_entity_poly.type
_entity_poly.pdbx_seq_one_letter_code
_entity_poly.pdbx_strand_id
1 'polypeptide(L)'
;MIKRLLSFLDASPVNFLAVKNIINELEQHGFQRLDAAEPIGSVKAGDKFFVSKNGSSVYAFQIGRKPLAEKGFHMICAHSDSPTFRIKPHAEMNCEGGIVKLNTEVYGGPIMSTWFDRPLTLAGRVIVKGDDVMQPKTLLLHIQRPLLQISNLAIHFNRQVNDGVKLSRQKDVLPILGIINSELEKGNLLMNVIQEEVNKQQAVEREDILDFDLYLADATPACTFGVHDEFISSGRLDDLSMCFAGLEALLAAQPTDTTQVLAIFDNEETGSQTKQGAGSPFLSYMLKRIALAQSGTEEAYYQAVERAFMISADNAHAWHPNYSEKYDPTNHPMLGGGPVIKFNAAQKYASDALSAAIFAGLCKKAGVPCQQFVNHSDVAGGSTLGNILASSIPLRGVDMGNAILAMHSCRETGSVADHEYCVKVFTQFYQE
;
A
#
# COMPACT_ATOMS: atom_id res chain seq x y z
N MET A 1 4.47 -11.88 -15.74
CA MET A 1 3.72 -11.25 -14.63
C MET A 1 4.58 -11.14 -13.39
N ILE A 2 5.05 -12.23 -12.77
CA ILE A 2 5.79 -12.17 -11.49
C ILE A 2 7.00 -11.23 -11.49
N LYS A 3 7.85 -11.23 -12.53
CA LYS A 3 9.02 -10.34 -12.62
C LYS A 3 8.64 -8.84 -12.56
N ARG A 4 7.48 -8.47 -13.12
CA ARG A 4 6.98 -7.08 -13.04
C ARG A 4 6.58 -6.73 -11.62
N LEU A 5 5.90 -7.65 -10.90
CA LEU A 5 5.58 -7.46 -9.48
C LEU A 5 6.85 -7.27 -8.64
N LEU A 6 7.86 -8.16 -8.78
CA LEU A 6 9.11 -8.05 -8.03
C LEU A 6 9.80 -6.70 -8.31
N SER A 7 9.89 -6.29 -9.58
CA SER A 7 10.47 -4.99 -9.95
C SER A 7 9.67 -3.80 -9.37
N PHE A 8 8.34 -3.90 -9.34
CA PHE A 8 7.47 -2.88 -8.74
C PHE A 8 7.69 -2.78 -7.22
N LEU A 9 7.78 -3.92 -6.53
CA LEU A 9 8.05 -3.97 -5.08
C LEU A 9 9.41 -3.35 -4.74
N ASP A 10 10.45 -3.67 -5.52
CA ASP A 10 11.80 -3.12 -5.32
C ASP A 10 11.85 -1.60 -5.58
N ALA A 11 11.14 -1.13 -6.59
CA ALA A 11 11.04 0.29 -6.90
C ALA A 11 10.13 1.08 -5.95
N SER A 12 9.36 0.39 -5.10
CA SER A 12 8.32 0.95 -4.24
C SER A 12 8.58 0.71 -2.75
N PRO A 13 9.72 1.17 -2.19
CA PRO A 13 10.08 0.93 -0.79
C PRO A 13 9.15 1.60 0.23
N VAL A 14 8.39 2.62 -0.21
CA VAL A 14 7.41 3.36 0.61
C VAL A 14 6.26 3.87 -0.26
N ASN A 15 5.15 4.27 0.38
CA ASN A 15 3.92 4.77 -0.25
C ASN A 15 4.15 5.84 -1.34
N PHE A 16 4.99 6.86 -1.10
CA PHE A 16 5.26 7.92 -2.08
C PHE A 16 5.84 7.39 -3.39
N LEU A 17 6.76 6.43 -3.29
CA LEU A 17 7.40 5.81 -4.44
C LEU A 17 6.46 4.80 -5.12
N ALA A 18 5.67 4.06 -4.35
CA ALA A 18 4.64 3.18 -4.90
C ALA A 18 3.63 3.97 -5.76
N VAL A 19 3.10 5.07 -5.22
CA VAL A 19 2.16 5.93 -5.96
C VAL A 19 2.82 6.58 -7.18
N LYS A 20 4.09 7.01 -7.06
CA LYS A 20 4.82 7.55 -8.22
C LYS A 20 4.97 6.51 -9.34
N ASN A 21 5.28 5.26 -8.99
CA ASN A 21 5.41 4.18 -9.98
C ASN A 21 4.06 3.83 -10.61
N ILE A 22 2.99 3.80 -9.84
CA ILE A 22 1.62 3.61 -10.37
C ILE A 22 1.26 4.75 -11.33
N ILE A 23 1.54 6.01 -10.96
CA ILE A 23 1.28 7.17 -11.82
C ILE A 23 2.07 7.07 -13.12
N ASN A 24 3.34 6.68 -13.08
CA ASN A 24 4.16 6.52 -14.29
C ASN A 24 3.54 5.49 -15.25
N GLU A 25 3.08 4.35 -14.74
CA GLU A 25 2.39 3.32 -15.54
C GLU A 25 1.07 3.87 -16.12
N LEU A 26 0.28 4.59 -15.33
CA LEU A 26 -0.98 5.20 -15.80
C LEU A 26 -0.72 6.21 -16.93
N GLU A 27 0.27 7.11 -16.78
CA GLU A 27 0.63 8.10 -17.80
C GLU A 27 1.11 7.43 -19.10
N GLN A 28 1.92 6.37 -19.02
CA GLN A 28 2.36 5.59 -20.18
C GLN A 28 1.20 4.90 -20.91
N HIS A 29 0.08 4.62 -20.22
CA HIS A 29 -1.11 3.99 -20.80
C HIS A 29 -2.21 5.01 -21.14
N GLY A 30 -1.85 6.30 -21.22
CA GLY A 30 -2.72 7.35 -21.72
C GLY A 30 -3.71 7.93 -20.70
N PHE A 31 -3.54 7.66 -19.41
CA PHE A 31 -4.29 8.34 -18.37
C PHE A 31 -3.73 9.77 -18.17
N GLN A 32 -4.63 10.74 -18.16
CA GLN A 32 -4.28 12.15 -17.97
C GLN A 32 -4.42 12.54 -16.50
N ARG A 33 -3.48 13.32 -16.01
CA ARG A 33 -3.55 13.87 -14.66
C ARG A 33 -4.61 14.97 -14.58
N LEU A 34 -5.51 14.89 -13.61
CA LEU A 34 -6.41 15.95 -13.22
C LEU A 34 -5.89 16.70 -12.00
N ASP A 35 -5.99 18.02 -12.01
CA ASP A 35 -5.86 18.81 -10.79
C ASP A 35 -7.22 18.84 -10.08
N ALA A 36 -7.24 18.39 -8.82
CA ALA A 36 -8.47 18.39 -8.02
C ALA A 36 -8.99 19.82 -7.71
N ALA A 37 -8.14 20.85 -7.81
CA ALA A 37 -8.52 22.24 -7.63
C ALA A 37 -9.23 22.82 -8.87
N GLU A 38 -9.01 22.23 -10.05
CA GLU A 38 -9.58 22.72 -11.32
C GLU A 38 -10.89 22.00 -11.69
N PRO A 39 -11.76 22.63 -12.51
CA PRO A 39 -12.95 21.99 -13.05
C PRO A 39 -12.59 20.73 -13.88
N ILE A 40 -13.35 19.64 -13.70
CA ILE A 40 -13.14 18.42 -14.50
C ILE A 40 -13.47 18.62 -15.98
N GLY A 41 -14.31 19.60 -16.32
CA GLY A 41 -14.81 19.79 -17.67
C GLY A 41 -15.86 18.72 -18.06
N SER A 42 -16.05 18.50 -19.35
CA SER A 42 -16.97 17.46 -19.83
C SER A 42 -16.28 16.09 -19.83
N VAL A 43 -16.96 15.09 -19.31
CA VAL A 43 -16.47 13.70 -19.25
C VAL A 43 -17.19 12.86 -20.31
N LYS A 44 -16.43 12.14 -21.14
CA LYS A 44 -16.91 11.33 -22.26
C LYS A 44 -16.55 9.87 -22.09
N ALA A 45 -17.30 9.00 -22.72
CA ALA A 45 -17.00 7.57 -22.80
C ALA A 45 -15.57 7.31 -23.31
N GLY A 46 -14.82 6.48 -22.62
CA GLY A 46 -13.44 6.14 -22.95
C GLY A 46 -12.39 7.09 -22.40
N ASP A 47 -12.75 8.22 -21.79
CA ASP A 47 -11.80 9.11 -21.14
C ASP A 47 -11.08 8.37 -20.02
N LYS A 48 -9.75 8.60 -19.95
CA LYS A 48 -8.86 8.03 -18.94
C LYS A 48 -8.19 9.14 -18.17
N PHE A 49 -8.36 9.18 -16.88
CA PHE A 49 -7.70 10.17 -16.02
C PHE A 49 -7.44 9.67 -14.63
N PHE A 50 -6.55 10.33 -13.94
CA PHE A 50 -6.26 10.07 -12.53
C PHE A 50 -6.08 11.36 -11.75
N VAL A 51 -6.28 11.27 -10.44
CA VAL A 51 -5.98 12.31 -9.47
C VAL A 51 -5.16 11.72 -8.34
N SER A 52 -4.21 12.48 -7.80
CA SER A 52 -3.41 12.06 -6.63
C SER A 52 -3.64 13.01 -5.47
N LYS A 53 -3.62 12.47 -4.25
CA LYS A 53 -3.68 13.26 -3.01
C LYS A 53 -2.43 13.01 -2.20
N ASN A 54 -1.80 14.08 -1.69
CA ASN A 54 -0.59 14.02 -0.88
C ASN A 54 0.64 13.35 -1.54
N GLY A 55 0.56 12.95 -2.82
CA GLY A 55 1.58 12.14 -3.48
C GLY A 55 1.71 10.70 -2.95
N SER A 56 0.79 10.27 -2.09
CA SER A 56 0.79 8.95 -1.43
C SER A 56 -0.51 8.16 -1.63
N SER A 57 -1.51 8.76 -2.30
CA SER A 57 -2.71 8.07 -2.79
C SER A 57 -2.99 8.46 -4.24
N VAL A 58 -3.65 7.58 -4.99
CA VAL A 58 -4.01 7.81 -6.39
C VAL A 58 -5.35 7.15 -6.73
N TYR A 59 -6.16 7.84 -7.52
CA TYR A 59 -7.48 7.41 -7.95
C TYR A 59 -7.53 7.53 -9.47
N ALA A 60 -7.64 6.41 -10.17
CA ALA A 60 -7.67 6.34 -11.63
C ALA A 60 -9.05 5.91 -12.12
N PHE A 61 -9.49 6.51 -13.22
CA PHE A 61 -10.82 6.33 -13.78
C PHE A 61 -10.71 6.06 -15.28
N GLN A 62 -11.39 5.02 -15.76
CA GLN A 62 -11.66 4.80 -17.18
C GLN A 62 -13.16 4.83 -17.39
N ILE A 63 -13.64 5.84 -18.10
CA ILE A 63 -15.07 6.16 -18.23
C ILE A 63 -15.78 5.14 -19.14
N GLY A 64 -16.86 4.56 -18.64
CA GLY A 64 -17.67 3.60 -19.36
C GLY A 64 -18.42 4.19 -20.54
N ARG A 65 -18.91 3.32 -21.45
CA ARG A 65 -19.67 3.72 -22.63
C ARG A 65 -21.10 4.17 -22.32
N LYS A 66 -21.65 3.74 -21.17
CA LYS A 66 -22.99 4.10 -20.73
C LYS A 66 -22.95 5.15 -19.62
N PRO A 67 -24.02 5.92 -19.43
CA PRO A 67 -24.12 6.87 -18.33
C PRO A 67 -23.90 6.19 -16.95
N LEU A 68 -23.19 6.90 -16.08
CA LEU A 68 -22.94 6.43 -14.70
C LEU A 68 -24.24 6.11 -13.94
N ALA A 69 -25.27 6.90 -14.14
CA ALA A 69 -26.60 6.67 -13.57
C ALA A 69 -27.23 5.32 -13.97
N GLU A 70 -26.82 4.75 -15.12
CA GLU A 70 -27.33 3.46 -15.60
C GLU A 70 -26.49 2.27 -15.17
N LYS A 71 -25.15 2.44 -15.06
CA LYS A 71 -24.21 1.33 -14.89
C LYS A 71 -23.35 1.40 -13.61
N GLY A 72 -23.18 2.58 -13.01
CA GLY A 72 -22.41 2.74 -11.79
C GLY A 72 -20.90 2.64 -12.01
N PHE A 73 -20.22 2.20 -10.95
CA PHE A 73 -18.76 2.06 -10.88
C PHE A 73 -18.37 0.62 -10.55
N HIS A 74 -17.39 0.08 -11.27
CA HIS A 74 -16.63 -1.09 -10.84
C HIS A 74 -15.32 -0.61 -10.21
N MET A 75 -15.18 -0.78 -8.91
CA MET A 75 -14.07 -0.22 -8.15
C MET A 75 -13.19 -1.31 -7.54
N ILE A 76 -11.88 -1.21 -7.71
CA ILE A 76 -10.88 -1.95 -6.94
C ILE A 76 -10.18 -0.94 -6.03
N CYS A 77 -10.17 -1.23 -4.74
CA CYS A 77 -9.62 -0.38 -3.70
C CYS A 77 -8.52 -1.14 -2.95
N ALA A 78 -7.35 -0.52 -2.76
CA ALA A 78 -6.19 -1.07 -2.08
C ALA A 78 -5.43 0.04 -1.35
N HIS A 79 -4.32 -0.26 -0.65
CA HIS A 79 -3.54 0.77 0.03
C HIS A 79 -2.04 0.72 -0.29
N SER A 80 -1.40 1.89 -0.24
CA SER A 80 -0.01 2.08 -0.64
C SER A 80 0.99 2.02 0.51
N ASP A 81 0.53 2.19 1.74
CA ASP A 81 1.36 2.19 2.94
C ASP A 81 1.59 0.76 3.46
N SER A 82 2.60 0.62 4.30
CA SER A 82 2.96 -0.66 4.95
C SER A 82 3.64 -0.38 6.28
N PRO A 83 3.60 -1.29 7.25
CA PRO A 83 4.24 -1.08 8.56
C PRO A 83 5.76 -0.92 8.44
N THR A 84 6.29 0.11 9.11
CA THR A 84 7.71 0.44 9.08
C THR A 84 8.11 1.35 10.26
N PHE A 85 9.25 2.03 10.14
CA PHE A 85 9.75 3.03 11.10
C PHE A 85 9.96 4.36 10.38
N ARG A 86 9.29 5.41 10.87
CA ARG A 86 9.46 6.79 10.40
C ARG A 86 10.63 7.44 11.13
N ILE A 87 11.44 8.18 10.41
CA ILE A 87 12.49 9.02 10.97
C ILE A 87 11.85 10.25 11.62
N LYS A 88 12.21 10.52 12.89
CA LYS A 88 11.71 11.70 13.61
C LYS A 88 12.41 12.98 13.12
N PRO A 89 11.80 14.18 13.26
CA PRO A 89 12.39 15.44 12.79
C PRO A 89 13.79 15.73 13.32
N HIS A 90 14.05 15.49 14.61
CA HIS A 90 15.37 15.57 15.22
C HIS A 90 15.89 14.16 15.50
N ALA A 91 16.40 13.51 14.45
CA ALA A 91 16.64 12.08 14.47
C ALA A 91 18.02 11.68 15.00
N GLU A 92 19.06 12.49 14.82
CA GLU A 92 20.41 12.07 15.15
C GLU A 92 20.65 11.98 16.67
N MET A 93 21.18 10.83 17.09
CA MET A 93 21.55 10.53 18.46
C MET A 93 23.01 10.11 18.50
N ASN A 94 23.88 10.98 19.01
CA ASN A 94 25.31 10.70 19.18
C ASN A 94 25.55 9.76 20.36
N CYS A 95 26.32 8.71 20.14
CA CYS A 95 26.72 7.73 21.14
C CYS A 95 28.25 7.80 21.37
N GLU A 96 28.73 7.06 22.38
CA GLU A 96 30.16 6.90 22.61
C GLU A 96 30.87 6.29 21.38
N GLY A 97 32.12 6.61 21.20
CA GLY A 97 32.91 6.16 20.04
C GLY A 97 32.52 6.82 18.71
N GLY A 98 31.75 7.91 18.74
CA GLY A 98 31.34 8.62 17.54
C GLY A 98 30.21 7.93 16.75
N ILE A 99 29.62 6.88 17.30
CA ILE A 99 28.50 6.19 16.66
C ILE A 99 27.28 7.12 16.63
N VAL A 100 26.63 7.22 15.48
CA VAL A 100 25.35 7.90 15.29
C VAL A 100 24.27 6.89 15.03
N LYS A 101 23.19 6.95 15.80
CA LYS A 101 21.95 6.22 15.54
C LYS A 101 20.80 7.19 15.28
N LEU A 102 19.73 6.72 14.64
CA LEU A 102 18.56 7.53 14.35
C LEU A 102 17.42 7.22 15.29
N ASN A 103 16.77 8.27 15.78
CA ASN A 103 15.52 8.20 16.53
C ASN A 103 14.36 7.99 15.56
N THR A 104 13.61 6.91 15.77
CA THR A 104 12.51 6.49 14.90
C THR A 104 11.20 6.43 15.66
N GLU A 105 10.11 6.45 14.92
CA GLU A 105 8.75 6.19 15.39
C GLU A 105 8.16 5.02 14.61
N VAL A 106 7.52 4.09 15.32
CA VAL A 106 6.85 2.94 14.69
C VAL A 106 5.63 3.44 13.92
N TYR A 107 5.56 3.09 12.66
CA TYR A 107 4.40 3.32 11.78
C TYR A 107 3.63 2.02 11.59
N GLY A 108 2.33 2.01 11.90
CA GLY A 108 1.50 0.81 11.85
C GLY A 108 1.85 -0.23 12.90
N GLY A 109 1.65 -1.50 12.57
CA GLY A 109 1.86 -2.65 13.44
C GLY A 109 2.96 -3.63 12.99
N PRO A 110 4.25 -3.22 12.82
CA PRO A 110 5.29 -4.12 12.30
C PRO A 110 5.63 -5.23 13.32
N ILE A 111 6.00 -6.40 12.81
CA ILE A 111 6.69 -7.42 13.61
C ILE A 111 8.13 -6.95 13.83
N MET A 112 8.35 -6.16 14.89
CA MET A 112 9.60 -5.42 15.12
C MET A 112 10.84 -6.30 15.07
N SER A 113 10.79 -7.53 15.58
CA SER A 113 11.92 -8.46 15.62
C SER A 113 12.47 -8.82 14.24
N THR A 114 11.66 -8.74 13.20
CA THR A 114 12.07 -9.08 11.83
C THR A 114 12.93 -8.00 11.15
N TRP A 115 13.03 -6.82 11.77
CA TRP A 115 13.81 -5.69 11.29
C TRP A 115 15.26 -5.68 11.80
N PHE A 116 15.57 -6.53 12.76
CA PHE A 116 16.93 -6.61 13.33
C PHE A 116 17.89 -7.36 12.40
N ASP A 117 19.16 -6.97 12.47
CA ASP A 117 20.31 -7.57 11.77
C ASP A 117 20.16 -7.61 10.24
N ARG A 118 19.30 -6.76 9.70
CA ARG A 118 19.06 -6.66 8.26
C ARG A 118 19.74 -5.42 7.67
N PRO A 119 20.19 -5.49 6.42
CA PRO A 119 20.60 -4.30 5.69
C PRO A 119 19.36 -3.45 5.41
N LEU A 120 19.30 -2.25 5.97
CA LEU A 120 18.21 -1.30 5.81
C LEU A 120 18.65 -0.08 5.01
N THR A 121 17.70 0.60 4.42
CA THR A 121 17.89 1.86 3.71
C THR A 121 16.82 2.88 4.10
N LEU A 122 16.93 4.10 3.52
CA LEU A 122 15.96 5.20 3.67
C LEU A 122 15.27 5.48 2.34
N ALA A 123 13.96 5.68 2.43
CA ALA A 123 13.14 6.15 1.32
C ALA A 123 12.03 7.07 1.82
N GLY A 124 11.51 7.92 0.93
CA GLY A 124 10.44 8.85 1.26
C GLY A 124 10.43 10.08 0.38
N ARG A 125 10.11 11.21 0.99
CA ARG A 125 10.15 12.52 0.33
C ARG A 125 10.91 13.54 1.17
N VAL A 126 11.51 14.49 0.46
CA VAL A 126 12.18 15.66 1.01
C VAL A 126 11.45 16.89 0.49
N ILE A 127 11.13 17.81 1.38
CA ILE A 127 10.48 19.07 1.04
C ILE A 127 11.55 20.13 0.93
N VAL A 128 11.61 20.77 -0.22
CA VAL A 128 12.55 21.86 -0.48
C VAL A 128 11.82 23.14 -0.78
N LYS A 129 12.51 24.25 -0.62
CA LYS A 129 11.99 25.59 -0.88
C LYS A 129 11.44 25.70 -2.31
N GLY A 130 10.23 26.24 -2.41
CA GLY A 130 9.58 26.59 -3.67
C GLY A 130 9.67 28.08 -3.95
N ASP A 131 8.91 28.52 -4.93
CA ASP A 131 8.85 29.92 -5.32
C ASP A 131 7.94 30.73 -4.35
N ASP A 132 7.06 30.03 -3.63
CA ASP A 132 6.14 30.57 -2.63
C ASP A 132 6.14 29.66 -1.40
N VAL A 133 5.94 30.25 -0.20
CA VAL A 133 5.88 29.53 1.08
C VAL A 133 4.75 28.48 1.10
N MET A 134 3.64 28.75 0.43
CA MET A 134 2.49 27.83 0.32
C MET A 134 2.68 26.76 -0.75
N GLN A 135 3.75 26.84 -1.54
CA GLN A 135 4.06 25.93 -2.65
C GLN A 135 5.49 25.39 -2.59
N PRO A 136 5.88 24.71 -1.51
CA PRO A 136 7.18 24.06 -1.44
C PRO A 136 7.23 22.92 -2.49
N LYS A 137 8.44 22.62 -2.94
CA LYS A 137 8.69 21.52 -3.90
C LYS A 137 8.94 20.22 -3.16
N THR A 138 8.50 19.11 -3.75
CA THR A 138 8.73 17.75 -3.21
C THR A 138 9.70 17.00 -4.11
N LEU A 139 10.76 16.47 -3.51
CA LEU A 139 11.69 15.54 -4.14
C LEU A 139 11.54 14.16 -3.50
N LEU A 140 11.46 13.11 -4.31
CA LEU A 140 11.41 11.75 -3.79
C LEU A 140 12.83 11.24 -3.55
N LEU A 141 13.02 10.54 -2.44
CA LEU A 141 14.31 9.98 -2.04
C LEU A 141 14.20 8.47 -1.95
N HIS A 142 15.12 7.77 -2.60
CA HIS A 142 15.31 6.33 -2.48
C HIS A 142 16.79 6.01 -2.53
N ILE A 143 17.39 5.71 -1.40
CA ILE A 143 18.80 5.31 -1.31
C ILE A 143 18.91 3.82 -1.64
N GLN A 144 19.41 3.52 -2.84
CA GLN A 144 19.44 2.15 -3.38
C GLN A 144 20.64 1.31 -2.89
N ARG A 145 21.10 1.56 -1.67
CA ARG A 145 22.18 0.79 -1.03
C ARG A 145 21.87 0.56 0.45
N PRO A 146 22.42 -0.48 1.07
CA PRO A 146 22.41 -0.59 2.51
C PRO A 146 23.03 0.64 3.17
N LEU A 147 22.33 1.22 4.13
CA LEU A 147 22.74 2.44 4.82
C LEU A 147 22.70 2.29 6.34
N LEU A 148 21.76 1.50 6.85
CA LEU A 148 21.39 1.43 8.24
C LEU A 148 21.25 -0.02 8.72
N GLN A 149 21.37 -0.23 10.02
CA GLN A 149 21.06 -1.52 10.64
C GLN A 149 20.56 -1.33 12.06
N ILE A 150 19.52 -2.05 12.44
CA ILE A 150 19.10 -2.24 13.83
C ILE A 150 19.79 -3.52 14.33
N SER A 151 20.79 -3.37 15.19
CA SER A 151 21.58 -4.51 15.64
C SER A 151 20.97 -5.14 16.91
N ASN A 152 20.85 -6.47 16.94
CA ASN A 152 20.51 -7.20 18.13
C ASN A 152 21.61 -7.08 19.21
N LEU A 153 21.21 -7.22 20.46
CA LEU A 153 22.13 -7.44 21.54
C LEU A 153 22.67 -8.89 21.47
N ALA A 154 23.98 -9.07 21.61
CA ALA A 154 24.57 -10.40 21.57
C ALA A 154 23.95 -11.32 22.64
N ILE A 155 23.75 -12.59 22.29
CA ILE A 155 23.11 -13.59 23.18
C ILE A 155 23.77 -13.68 24.56
N HIS A 156 25.07 -13.39 24.64
CA HIS A 156 25.82 -13.38 25.89
C HIS A 156 25.29 -12.36 26.91
N PHE A 157 24.69 -11.28 26.45
CA PHE A 157 24.09 -10.22 27.28
C PHE A 157 22.55 -10.34 27.35
N ASN A 158 21.94 -11.24 26.56
CA ASN A 158 20.51 -11.49 26.53
C ASN A 158 20.21 -12.98 26.30
N ARG A 159 20.50 -13.82 27.31
CA ARG A 159 20.40 -15.30 27.22
C ARG A 159 18.98 -15.80 27.06
N GLN A 160 17.99 -14.97 27.38
CA GLN A 160 16.56 -15.29 27.29
C GLN A 160 15.93 -14.82 25.99
N VAL A 161 16.72 -14.35 24.98
CA VAL A 161 16.22 -13.82 23.74
C VAL A 161 15.29 -14.79 23.01
N ASN A 162 15.53 -16.09 23.11
CA ASN A 162 14.72 -17.13 22.47
C ASN A 162 13.46 -17.52 23.26
N ASP A 163 13.34 -17.06 24.50
CA ASP A 163 12.16 -17.28 25.36
C ASP A 163 11.10 -16.19 25.20
N GLY A 164 11.37 -15.21 24.34
CA GLY A 164 10.55 -14.05 24.04
C GLY A 164 11.02 -12.79 24.78
N VAL A 165 11.24 -11.71 24.04
CA VAL A 165 11.68 -10.42 24.56
C VAL A 165 10.67 -9.34 24.18
N LYS A 166 10.20 -8.59 25.19
CA LYS A 166 9.40 -7.39 24.94
C LYS A 166 10.29 -6.26 24.44
N LEU A 167 10.14 -5.92 23.16
CA LEU A 167 10.88 -4.83 22.53
C LEU A 167 10.28 -3.46 22.89
N SER A 168 11.15 -2.53 23.24
CA SER A 168 10.80 -1.11 23.45
C SER A 168 10.88 -0.35 22.12
N ARG A 169 9.77 0.25 21.73
CA ARG A 169 9.70 1.10 20.54
C ARG A 169 10.64 2.31 20.59
N GLN A 170 10.95 2.81 21.79
CA GLN A 170 11.79 3.99 21.99
C GLN A 170 13.28 3.67 22.15
N LYS A 171 13.64 2.42 22.47
CA LYS A 171 15.01 2.06 22.86
C LYS A 171 15.64 1.04 21.90
N ASP A 172 14.90 0.00 21.53
CA ASP A 172 15.50 -1.19 20.94
C ASP A 172 15.53 -1.15 19.40
N VAL A 173 14.69 -0.32 18.77
CA VAL A 173 14.50 -0.26 17.30
C VAL A 173 15.13 0.98 16.66
N LEU A 174 16.24 1.44 17.20
CA LEU A 174 16.96 2.62 16.71
C LEU A 174 18.13 2.20 15.81
N PRO A 175 18.07 2.47 14.49
CA PRO A 175 19.10 2.03 13.56
C PRO A 175 20.39 2.83 13.71
N ILE A 176 21.51 2.15 13.58
CA ILE A 176 22.85 2.76 13.44
C ILE A 176 22.98 3.31 12.03
N LEU A 177 23.37 4.57 11.93
CA LEU A 177 23.61 5.27 10.65
C LEU A 177 25.10 5.25 10.25
N GLY A 178 26.01 5.42 11.22
CA GLY A 178 27.43 5.48 10.92
C GLY A 178 28.30 5.91 12.09
N ILE A 179 29.57 6.19 11.80
CA ILE A 179 30.54 6.73 12.74
C ILE A 179 30.96 8.11 12.22
N ILE A 180 30.99 9.10 13.10
CA ILE A 180 31.45 10.46 12.78
C ILE A 180 32.95 10.44 12.50
N ASN A 181 33.35 10.90 11.32
CA ASN A 181 34.73 10.98 10.89
C ASN A 181 35.35 12.39 11.08
N SER A 182 34.51 13.41 11.27
CA SER A 182 34.95 14.80 11.47
C SER A 182 33.97 15.58 12.31
N GLU A 183 34.43 16.70 12.92
CA GLU A 183 33.54 17.61 13.66
C GLU A 183 32.43 18.22 12.79
N LEU A 184 32.65 18.33 11.48
CA LEU A 184 31.64 18.84 10.53
C LEU A 184 30.44 17.89 10.35
N GLU A 185 30.63 16.59 10.58
CA GLU A 185 29.56 15.59 10.51
C GLU A 185 28.70 15.54 11.79
N LYS A 186 29.19 16.10 12.90
CA LYS A 186 28.52 16.03 14.20
C LYS A 186 27.16 16.74 14.17
N GLY A 187 26.09 15.99 14.36
CA GLY A 187 24.72 16.47 14.26
C GLY A 187 24.22 16.79 12.84
N ASN A 188 24.96 16.34 11.82
CA ASN A 188 24.67 16.65 10.42
C ASN A 188 24.78 15.44 9.48
N LEU A 189 25.08 14.25 9.99
CA LEU A 189 25.36 13.08 9.16
C LEU A 189 24.17 12.69 8.30
N LEU A 190 22.95 12.65 8.87
CA LEU A 190 21.72 12.35 8.13
C LEU A 190 21.44 13.42 7.07
N MET A 191 21.56 14.69 7.42
CA MET A 191 21.31 15.78 6.49
C MET A 191 22.31 15.84 5.35
N ASN A 192 23.57 15.45 5.59
CA ASN A 192 24.57 15.31 4.51
C ASN A 192 24.16 14.21 3.53
N VAL A 193 23.71 13.07 4.05
CA VAL A 193 23.20 11.96 3.20
C VAL A 193 21.98 12.40 2.40
N ILE A 194 21.00 13.11 3.03
CA ILE A 194 19.82 13.61 2.33
C ILE A 194 20.23 14.58 1.22
N GLN A 195 21.08 15.55 1.52
CA GLN A 195 21.54 16.55 0.53
C GLN A 195 22.29 15.89 -0.64
N GLU A 196 23.18 14.94 -0.37
CA GLU A 196 23.87 14.20 -1.41
C GLU A 196 22.87 13.49 -2.36
N GLU A 197 21.85 12.84 -1.80
CA GLU A 197 20.87 12.09 -2.60
C GLU A 197 19.95 13.02 -3.41
N VAL A 198 19.46 14.11 -2.83
CA VAL A 198 18.62 15.06 -3.59
C VAL A 198 19.41 15.79 -4.65
N ASN A 199 20.69 16.06 -4.43
CA ASN A 199 21.58 16.71 -5.41
C ASN A 199 21.85 15.85 -6.66
N LYS A 200 21.58 14.55 -6.62
CA LYS A 200 21.59 13.70 -7.82
C LYS A 200 20.43 14.01 -8.77
N GLN A 201 19.36 14.61 -8.27
CA GLN A 201 18.16 14.95 -9.03
C GLN A 201 18.14 16.44 -9.42
N GLN A 202 18.46 17.29 -8.46
CA GLN A 202 18.45 18.74 -8.61
C GLN A 202 19.40 19.33 -7.57
N ALA A 203 20.19 20.32 -7.96
CA ALA A 203 21.06 21.06 -7.03
C ALA A 203 20.19 21.79 -5.98
N VAL A 204 20.41 21.49 -4.71
CA VAL A 204 19.69 22.05 -3.56
C VAL A 204 20.70 22.44 -2.50
N GLU A 205 20.66 23.71 -2.08
CA GLU A 205 21.45 24.15 -0.94
C GLU A 205 20.83 23.59 0.36
N ARG A 206 21.67 23.40 1.36
CA ARG A 206 21.23 22.77 2.61
C ARG A 206 20.12 23.52 3.32
N GLU A 207 20.21 24.85 3.34
CA GLU A 207 19.20 25.75 3.94
C GLU A 207 17.86 25.76 3.19
N ASP A 208 17.85 25.27 1.96
CA ASP A 208 16.62 25.12 1.17
C ASP A 208 15.92 23.75 1.40
N ILE A 209 16.55 22.83 2.13
CA ILE A 209 15.88 21.59 2.62
C ILE A 209 15.08 21.96 3.86
N LEU A 210 13.75 21.97 3.73
CA LEU A 210 12.84 22.46 4.76
C LEU A 210 12.40 21.36 5.74
N ASP A 211 12.08 20.17 5.22
CA ASP A 211 11.58 19.04 6.03
C ASP A 211 11.64 17.74 5.22
N PHE A 212 11.27 16.63 5.85
CA PHE A 212 11.21 15.32 5.20
C PHE A 212 10.17 14.39 5.84
N ASP A 213 9.65 13.46 5.03
CA ASP A 213 8.97 12.24 5.48
C ASP A 213 9.79 11.05 5.00
N LEU A 214 10.65 10.51 5.86
CA LEU A 214 11.54 9.39 5.56
C LEU A 214 11.20 8.19 6.43
N TYR A 215 11.32 7.01 5.81
CA TYR A 215 11.03 5.72 6.43
C TYR A 215 12.16 4.73 6.19
N LEU A 216 12.29 3.75 7.08
CA LEU A 216 13.17 2.60 6.88
C LEU A 216 12.55 1.66 5.83
N ALA A 217 13.41 1.07 5.01
CA ALA A 217 13.03 0.00 4.10
C ALA A 217 14.08 -1.12 4.11
N ASP A 218 13.66 -2.36 3.86
CA ASP A 218 14.58 -3.47 3.62
C ASP A 218 15.33 -3.23 2.32
N ALA A 219 16.67 -3.25 2.38
CA ALA A 219 17.53 -3.10 1.21
C ALA A 219 17.70 -4.42 0.43
N THR A 220 17.11 -5.52 0.90
CA THR A 220 17.16 -6.82 0.24
C THR A 220 16.10 -6.90 -0.85
N PRO A 221 16.44 -7.16 -2.12
CA PRO A 221 15.47 -7.25 -3.20
C PRO A 221 14.42 -8.33 -3.00
N ALA A 222 13.23 -8.12 -3.58
CA ALA A 222 12.20 -9.12 -3.67
C ALA A 222 12.67 -10.31 -4.53
N CYS A 223 12.26 -11.52 -4.17
CA CYS A 223 12.64 -12.71 -4.92
C CYS A 223 11.54 -13.79 -4.87
N THR A 224 11.64 -14.73 -5.80
CA THR A 224 10.94 -16.01 -5.67
C THR A 224 11.82 -17.01 -4.93
N PHE A 225 11.20 -18.02 -4.33
CA PHE A 225 11.87 -19.13 -3.68
C PHE A 225 10.97 -20.37 -3.66
N GLY A 226 11.51 -21.48 -3.16
CA GLY A 226 10.85 -22.79 -3.17
C GLY A 226 11.50 -23.70 -4.21
N VAL A 227 11.12 -24.97 -4.22
CA VAL A 227 11.69 -25.98 -5.14
C VAL A 227 11.37 -25.66 -6.61
N HIS A 228 10.23 -24.98 -6.83
CA HIS A 228 9.72 -24.63 -8.16
C HIS A 228 9.49 -23.10 -8.30
N ASP A 229 10.13 -22.28 -7.49
CA ASP A 229 9.90 -20.82 -7.45
C ASP A 229 8.42 -20.43 -7.19
N GLU A 230 7.71 -21.26 -6.43
CA GLU A 230 6.28 -21.10 -6.18
C GLU A 230 5.91 -20.03 -5.17
N PHE A 231 6.88 -19.54 -4.37
CA PHE A 231 6.68 -18.54 -3.35
C PHE A 231 7.34 -17.20 -3.69
N ILE A 232 6.80 -16.13 -3.16
CA ILE A 232 7.34 -14.77 -3.21
C ILE A 232 7.86 -14.42 -1.82
N SER A 233 9.09 -13.87 -1.73
CA SER A 233 9.62 -13.26 -0.52
C SER A 233 9.89 -11.78 -0.75
N SER A 234 9.14 -10.92 -0.09
CA SER A 234 9.30 -9.47 -0.13
C SER A 234 8.65 -8.83 1.09
N GLY A 235 9.09 -7.66 1.50
CA GLY A 235 8.28 -6.80 2.34
C GLY A 235 7.15 -6.16 1.51
N ARG A 236 6.14 -5.61 2.19
CA ARG A 236 5.08 -4.82 1.57
C ARG A 236 4.23 -5.57 0.53
N LEU A 237 4.17 -6.92 0.61
CA LEU A 237 3.15 -7.66 -0.12
C LEU A 237 1.77 -7.15 0.30
N ASP A 238 1.63 -6.90 1.60
CA ASP A 238 0.56 -6.11 2.17
C ASP A 238 0.92 -4.61 2.08
N ASP A 239 0.28 -3.83 1.20
CA ASP A 239 -0.78 -4.23 0.27
C ASP A 239 -0.38 -3.92 -1.19
N LEU A 240 0.93 -3.74 -1.44
CA LEU A 240 1.44 -3.41 -2.78
C LEU A 240 1.17 -4.51 -3.81
N SER A 241 0.99 -5.76 -3.36
CA SER A 241 0.63 -6.86 -4.27
C SER A 241 -0.79 -6.68 -4.83
N MET A 242 -1.73 -6.17 -4.02
CA MET A 242 -3.09 -5.86 -4.46
C MET A 242 -3.14 -4.56 -5.27
N CYS A 243 -2.38 -3.53 -4.86
CA CYS A 243 -2.19 -2.32 -5.65
C CYS A 243 -1.74 -2.64 -7.07
N PHE A 244 -0.73 -3.50 -7.20
CA PHE A 244 -0.17 -3.88 -8.50
C PHE A 244 -1.13 -4.76 -9.30
N ALA A 245 -1.82 -5.70 -8.66
CA ALA A 245 -2.83 -6.52 -9.33
C ALA A 245 -4.00 -5.68 -9.88
N GLY A 246 -4.47 -4.70 -9.10
CA GLY A 246 -5.50 -3.74 -9.54
C GLY A 246 -5.03 -2.86 -10.69
N LEU A 247 -3.78 -2.40 -10.65
CA LEU A 247 -3.16 -1.63 -11.74
C LEU A 247 -3.05 -2.45 -13.03
N GLU A 248 -2.49 -3.67 -12.99
CA GLU A 248 -2.38 -4.57 -14.13
C GLU A 248 -3.76 -4.82 -14.78
N ALA A 249 -4.77 -5.06 -13.94
CA ALA A 249 -6.13 -5.29 -14.41
C ALA A 249 -6.72 -4.05 -15.11
N LEU A 250 -6.54 -2.86 -14.53
CA LEU A 250 -7.04 -1.60 -15.12
C LEU A 250 -6.33 -1.28 -16.44
N LEU A 251 -5.01 -1.49 -16.52
CA LEU A 251 -4.23 -1.24 -17.74
C LEU A 251 -4.58 -2.22 -18.86
N ALA A 252 -4.92 -3.47 -18.52
CA ALA A 252 -5.37 -4.48 -19.48
C ALA A 252 -6.82 -4.31 -19.90
N ALA A 253 -7.64 -3.61 -19.09
CA ALA A 253 -9.07 -3.47 -19.32
C ALA A 253 -9.37 -2.61 -20.56
N GLN A 254 -10.34 -3.08 -21.37
CA GLN A 254 -10.94 -2.27 -22.44
C GLN A 254 -12.15 -1.51 -21.87
N PRO A 255 -12.52 -0.34 -22.44
CA PRO A 255 -13.72 0.37 -22.03
C PRO A 255 -14.95 -0.54 -22.16
N THR A 256 -15.66 -0.73 -21.05
CA THR A 256 -16.95 -1.45 -20.98
C THR A 256 -18.11 -0.48 -20.91
N ASP A 257 -19.30 -0.94 -20.59
CA ASP A 257 -20.43 -0.07 -20.31
C ASP A 257 -20.33 0.60 -18.95
N THR A 258 -19.64 -0.02 -18.01
CA THR A 258 -19.44 0.45 -16.62
C THR A 258 -18.13 1.24 -16.50
N THR A 259 -18.12 2.30 -15.68
CA THR A 259 -16.90 3.05 -15.36
C THR A 259 -16.01 2.25 -14.41
N GLN A 260 -14.76 2.07 -14.82
CA GLN A 260 -13.73 1.32 -14.07
C GLN A 260 -12.93 2.28 -13.19
N VAL A 261 -12.72 1.91 -11.93
CA VAL A 261 -12.03 2.75 -10.94
C VAL A 261 -10.98 1.93 -10.21
N LEU A 262 -9.76 2.44 -10.14
CA LEU A 262 -8.72 1.96 -9.24
C LEU A 262 -8.49 3.05 -8.18
N ALA A 263 -8.70 2.74 -6.91
CA ALA A 263 -8.52 3.66 -5.80
C ALA A 263 -7.46 3.12 -4.84
N ILE A 264 -6.29 3.74 -4.82
CA ILE A 264 -5.20 3.39 -3.92
C ILE A 264 -5.11 4.46 -2.84
N PHE A 265 -5.35 4.05 -1.60
CA PHE A 265 -5.36 4.90 -0.42
C PHE A 265 -4.01 4.87 0.31
N ASP A 266 -3.85 5.75 1.28
CA ASP A 266 -2.70 5.78 2.19
C ASP A 266 -3.21 5.69 3.64
N ASN A 267 -2.31 5.36 4.57
CA ASN A 267 -2.56 5.32 6.02
C ASN A 267 -3.61 4.29 6.46
N GLU A 268 -3.81 3.21 5.71
CA GLU A 268 -4.64 2.09 6.16
C GLU A 268 -4.11 1.55 7.49
N GLU A 269 -2.81 1.32 7.56
CA GLU A 269 -2.05 0.75 8.69
C GLU A 269 -2.12 1.58 9.98
N THR A 270 -2.64 2.79 9.88
CA THR A 270 -2.83 3.72 11.01
C THR A 270 -4.28 4.19 11.16
N GLY A 271 -5.22 3.49 10.52
CA GLY A 271 -6.67 3.66 10.71
C GLY A 271 -7.36 4.55 9.70
N SER A 272 -6.76 4.89 8.57
CA SER A 272 -7.39 5.58 7.42
C SER A 272 -7.94 6.98 7.67
N GLN A 273 -7.75 7.59 8.85
CA GLN A 273 -8.35 8.87 9.25
C GLN A 273 -7.48 10.08 8.83
N THR A 274 -7.07 10.14 7.57
CA THR A 274 -6.29 11.23 7.00
C THR A 274 -6.91 11.75 5.71
N LYS A 275 -6.45 12.90 5.19
CA LYS A 275 -6.95 13.48 3.93
C LYS A 275 -6.73 12.58 2.69
N GLN A 276 -5.81 11.63 2.75
CA GLN A 276 -5.46 10.67 1.71
C GLN A 276 -5.87 9.22 2.03
N GLY A 277 -6.42 8.96 3.22
CA GLY A 277 -6.90 7.66 3.65
C GLY A 277 -8.33 7.36 3.22
N ALA A 278 -8.77 6.10 3.41
CA ALA A 278 -10.11 5.65 3.03
C ALA A 278 -11.23 6.35 3.81
N GLY A 279 -10.95 6.88 5.01
CA GLY A 279 -11.90 7.69 5.78
C GLY A 279 -12.10 9.12 5.25
N SER A 280 -11.32 9.54 4.25
CA SER A 280 -11.47 10.86 3.63
C SER A 280 -12.69 10.91 2.70
N PRO A 281 -13.43 12.03 2.64
CA PRO A 281 -14.48 12.23 1.65
C PRO A 281 -13.95 12.43 0.21
N PHE A 282 -12.63 12.37 0.00
CA PHE A 282 -12.00 12.72 -1.28
C PHE A 282 -12.51 11.85 -2.43
N LEU A 283 -12.55 10.52 -2.27
CA LEU A 283 -13.08 9.63 -3.32
C LEU A 283 -14.56 9.93 -3.59
N SER A 284 -15.37 10.06 -2.55
CA SER A 284 -16.80 10.35 -2.68
C SER A 284 -17.07 11.61 -3.50
N TYR A 285 -16.39 12.72 -3.19
CA TYR A 285 -16.62 13.93 -3.97
C TYR A 285 -16.01 13.88 -5.39
N MET A 286 -14.94 13.12 -5.62
CA MET A 286 -14.45 12.90 -6.98
C MET A 286 -15.43 12.12 -7.83
N LEU A 287 -16.00 11.03 -7.31
CA LEU A 287 -17.06 10.27 -7.99
C LEU A 287 -18.29 11.15 -8.30
N LYS A 288 -18.67 12.01 -7.33
CA LYS A 288 -19.78 12.97 -7.49
C LYS A 288 -19.46 14.00 -8.58
N ARG A 289 -18.25 14.56 -8.60
CA ARG A 289 -17.83 15.52 -9.65
C ARG A 289 -17.84 14.90 -11.03
N ILE A 290 -17.42 13.64 -11.17
CA ILE A 290 -17.43 12.89 -12.44
C ILE A 290 -18.88 12.69 -12.90
N ALA A 291 -19.77 12.26 -12.01
CA ALA A 291 -21.19 12.08 -12.31
C ALA A 291 -21.86 13.39 -12.73
N LEU A 292 -21.55 14.50 -12.04
CA LEU A 292 -22.04 15.84 -12.41
C LEU A 292 -21.51 16.30 -13.77
N ALA A 293 -20.22 16.06 -14.03
CA ALA A 293 -19.59 16.44 -15.30
C ALA A 293 -20.17 15.67 -16.50
N GLN A 294 -20.64 14.43 -16.27
CA GLN A 294 -21.26 13.60 -17.31
C GLN A 294 -22.75 13.90 -17.51
N SER A 295 -23.51 14.12 -16.43
CA SER A 295 -24.98 14.12 -16.45
C SER A 295 -25.63 15.46 -16.09
N GLY A 296 -24.88 16.36 -15.46
CA GLY A 296 -25.38 17.67 -14.98
C GLY A 296 -26.24 17.60 -13.70
N THR A 297 -26.47 16.42 -13.10
CA THR A 297 -27.34 16.28 -11.91
C THR A 297 -26.68 15.48 -10.79
N GLU A 298 -26.95 15.84 -9.53
CA GLU A 298 -26.52 15.06 -8.37
C GLU A 298 -27.24 13.70 -8.28
N GLU A 299 -28.46 13.61 -8.76
CA GLU A 299 -29.26 12.39 -8.78
C GLU A 299 -28.52 11.24 -9.50
N ALA A 300 -27.80 11.57 -10.59
CA ALA A 300 -27.00 10.60 -11.32
C ALA A 300 -25.88 9.98 -10.46
N TYR A 301 -25.30 10.74 -9.52
CA TYR A 301 -24.32 10.20 -8.58
C TYR A 301 -24.93 9.19 -7.63
N TYR A 302 -26.08 9.50 -7.04
CA TYR A 302 -26.75 8.57 -6.10
C TYR A 302 -27.20 7.29 -6.82
N GLN A 303 -27.73 7.40 -8.02
CA GLN A 303 -28.05 6.25 -8.87
C GLN A 303 -26.82 5.41 -9.21
N ALA A 304 -25.69 6.06 -9.50
CA ALA A 304 -24.44 5.38 -9.81
C ALA A 304 -23.88 4.61 -8.59
N VAL A 305 -23.97 5.19 -7.40
CA VAL A 305 -23.55 4.54 -6.14
C VAL A 305 -24.36 3.27 -5.87
N GLU A 306 -25.68 3.31 -6.02
CA GLU A 306 -26.57 2.15 -5.83
C GLU A 306 -26.28 0.99 -6.81
N ARG A 307 -25.72 1.29 -7.99
CA ARG A 307 -25.34 0.30 -8.99
C ARG A 307 -23.88 -0.14 -8.91
N ALA A 308 -23.09 0.54 -8.10
CA ALA A 308 -21.67 0.26 -7.98
C ALA A 308 -21.39 -1.06 -7.26
N PHE A 309 -20.20 -1.60 -7.54
CA PHE A 309 -19.62 -2.70 -6.78
C PHE A 309 -18.15 -2.42 -6.49
N MET A 310 -17.75 -2.68 -5.25
CA MET A 310 -16.39 -2.49 -4.76
C MET A 310 -15.73 -3.82 -4.43
N ILE A 311 -14.51 -4.03 -4.90
CA ILE A 311 -13.58 -5.01 -4.35
C ILE A 311 -12.61 -4.23 -3.46
N SER A 312 -12.72 -4.41 -2.15
CA SER A 312 -11.73 -3.99 -1.18
C SER A 312 -10.65 -5.05 -1.13
N ALA A 313 -9.55 -4.76 -1.81
CA ALA A 313 -8.45 -5.68 -2.00
C ALA A 313 -7.36 -5.36 -0.98
N ASP A 314 -7.16 -6.27 -0.04
CA ASP A 314 -6.22 -6.18 1.06
C ASP A 314 -5.88 -7.63 1.50
N ASN A 315 -4.60 -7.95 1.67
CA ASN A 315 -4.14 -9.32 1.83
C ASN A 315 -4.80 -10.04 3.04
N ALA A 316 -4.83 -11.35 2.98
CA ALA A 316 -5.41 -12.24 3.98
C ALA A 316 -4.34 -13.11 4.64
N HIS A 317 -4.62 -13.64 5.83
CA HIS A 317 -3.70 -14.52 6.56
C HIS A 317 -3.73 -15.94 5.99
N ALA A 318 -2.61 -16.41 5.43
CA ALA A 318 -2.45 -17.81 5.05
C ALA A 318 -2.34 -18.70 6.28
N TRP A 319 -2.90 -19.90 6.21
CA TRP A 319 -2.73 -20.92 7.22
C TRP A 319 -1.23 -21.21 7.48
N HIS A 320 -0.82 -21.12 8.73
CA HIS A 320 0.57 -21.31 9.11
C HIS A 320 0.83 -22.71 9.62
N PRO A 321 1.73 -23.50 8.98
CA PRO A 321 1.91 -24.91 9.27
C PRO A 321 2.40 -25.19 10.70
N ASN A 322 3.09 -24.25 11.35
CA ASN A 322 3.61 -24.42 12.71
C ASN A 322 2.65 -23.88 13.80
N TYR A 323 1.53 -23.25 13.42
CA TYR A 323 0.59 -22.61 14.35
C TYR A 323 -0.87 -22.82 13.93
N SER A 324 -1.19 -24.04 13.51
CA SER A 324 -2.52 -24.41 13.00
C SER A 324 -3.66 -24.11 13.99
N GLU A 325 -3.38 -24.20 15.29
CA GLU A 325 -4.34 -23.91 16.37
C GLU A 325 -4.76 -22.44 16.48
N LYS A 326 -4.10 -21.53 15.75
CA LYS A 326 -4.44 -20.10 15.70
C LYS A 326 -5.52 -19.77 14.67
N TYR A 327 -5.89 -20.74 13.84
CA TYR A 327 -6.80 -20.55 12.74
C TYR A 327 -8.16 -21.22 12.99
N ASP A 328 -9.20 -20.71 12.31
CA ASP A 328 -10.48 -21.40 12.29
C ASP A 328 -10.31 -22.78 11.64
N PRO A 329 -10.89 -23.86 12.23
CA PRO A 329 -10.64 -25.23 11.76
C PRO A 329 -11.18 -25.52 10.35
N THR A 330 -12.10 -24.72 9.84
CA THR A 330 -12.77 -24.97 8.54
C THR A 330 -12.66 -23.82 7.55
N ASN A 331 -12.29 -22.60 8.00
CA ASN A 331 -12.23 -21.39 7.18
C ASN A 331 -10.83 -20.75 7.19
N HIS A 332 -9.81 -21.51 6.82
CA HIS A 332 -8.42 -21.08 6.79
C HIS A 332 -7.86 -21.21 5.37
N PRO A 333 -7.38 -20.12 4.77
CA PRO A 333 -6.90 -20.16 3.39
C PRO A 333 -5.46 -20.66 3.29
N MET A 334 -5.17 -21.34 2.18
CA MET A 334 -3.87 -21.91 1.85
C MET A 334 -3.16 -21.02 0.82
N LEU A 335 -1.82 -20.98 0.89
CA LEU A 335 -1.01 -20.43 -0.20
C LEU A 335 -1.26 -21.22 -1.50
N GLY A 336 -1.41 -20.53 -2.61
CA GLY A 336 -1.70 -21.14 -3.91
C GLY A 336 -3.15 -21.56 -4.13
N GLY A 337 -4.03 -21.31 -3.15
CA GLY A 337 -5.45 -21.68 -3.24
C GLY A 337 -6.35 -20.64 -3.90
N GLY A 338 -5.79 -19.55 -4.39
CA GLY A 338 -6.51 -18.46 -5.04
C GLY A 338 -7.00 -17.36 -4.09
N PRO A 339 -7.65 -16.33 -4.63
CA PRO A 339 -8.18 -15.19 -3.86
C PRO A 339 -9.08 -15.63 -2.71
N VAL A 340 -8.96 -14.92 -1.59
CA VAL A 340 -9.62 -15.23 -0.32
C VAL A 340 -10.68 -14.19 -0.02
N ILE A 341 -11.94 -14.58 0.11
CA ILE A 341 -13.02 -13.72 0.60
C ILE A 341 -12.96 -13.68 2.13
N LYS A 342 -12.94 -12.49 2.71
CA LYS A 342 -12.85 -12.27 4.16
C LYS A 342 -14.22 -12.00 4.77
N PHE A 343 -14.59 -12.73 5.84
CA PHE A 343 -15.85 -12.53 6.59
C PHE A 343 -15.59 -12.21 8.04
N ASN A 344 -16.43 -11.35 8.63
CA ASN A 344 -16.37 -11.03 10.04
C ASN A 344 -17.76 -10.68 10.59
N ALA A 345 -18.21 -11.41 11.61
CA ALA A 345 -19.52 -11.19 12.23
C ALA A 345 -19.66 -9.80 12.90
N ALA A 346 -18.54 -9.18 13.32
CA ALA A 346 -18.52 -7.83 13.87
C ALA A 346 -18.44 -6.73 12.79
N GLN A 347 -18.66 -7.10 11.51
CA GLN A 347 -18.67 -6.18 10.36
C GLN A 347 -17.39 -5.35 10.20
N LYS A 348 -16.25 -5.96 10.52
CA LYS A 348 -14.91 -5.38 10.25
C LYS A 348 -14.52 -5.48 8.78
N TYR A 349 -15.26 -6.27 8.02
CA TYR A 349 -15.18 -6.42 6.56
C TYR A 349 -16.54 -6.06 5.94
N ALA A 350 -16.53 -5.52 4.74
CA ALA A 350 -17.75 -5.15 4.00
C ALA A 350 -18.46 -6.36 3.38
N SER A 351 -17.85 -7.55 3.43
CA SER A 351 -18.38 -8.78 2.81
C SER A 351 -19.67 -9.24 3.48
N ASP A 352 -20.63 -9.56 2.63
CA ASP A 352 -21.86 -10.29 2.97
C ASP A 352 -22.08 -11.46 2.00
N ALA A 353 -23.16 -12.21 2.19
CA ALA A 353 -23.46 -13.38 1.35
C ALA A 353 -23.66 -13.01 -0.13
N LEU A 354 -24.26 -11.83 -0.41
CA LEU A 354 -24.49 -11.37 -1.78
C LEU A 354 -23.19 -10.99 -2.47
N SER A 355 -22.38 -10.15 -1.84
CA SER A 355 -21.10 -9.69 -2.40
C SER A 355 -20.12 -10.83 -2.55
N ALA A 356 -20.07 -11.76 -1.60
CA ALA A 356 -19.27 -12.97 -1.68
C ALA A 356 -19.69 -13.89 -2.86
N ALA A 357 -21.01 -14.06 -3.07
CA ALA A 357 -21.50 -14.83 -4.21
C ALA A 357 -21.11 -14.19 -5.56
N ILE A 358 -21.16 -12.86 -5.65
CA ILE A 358 -20.71 -12.13 -6.85
C ILE A 358 -19.22 -12.39 -7.10
N PHE A 359 -18.37 -12.22 -6.08
CA PHE A 359 -16.93 -12.41 -6.23
C PHE A 359 -16.56 -13.87 -6.55
N ALA A 360 -17.19 -14.84 -5.90
CA ALA A 360 -17.01 -16.25 -6.23
C ALA A 360 -17.45 -16.56 -7.67
N GLY A 361 -18.51 -15.93 -8.14
CA GLY A 361 -18.94 -15.98 -9.54
C GLY A 361 -17.89 -15.43 -10.51
N LEU A 362 -17.23 -14.31 -10.16
CA LEU A 362 -16.12 -13.74 -10.95
C LEU A 362 -14.93 -14.71 -11.00
N CYS A 363 -14.54 -15.29 -9.86
CA CYS A 363 -13.47 -16.30 -9.80
C CYS A 363 -13.79 -17.50 -10.73
N LYS A 364 -15.01 -18.02 -10.64
CA LYS A 364 -15.47 -19.11 -11.52
C LYS A 364 -15.40 -18.73 -13.00
N LYS A 365 -15.82 -17.50 -13.34
CA LYS A 365 -15.80 -17.00 -14.73
C LYS A 365 -14.37 -16.80 -15.24
N ALA A 366 -13.46 -16.35 -14.36
CA ALA A 366 -12.04 -16.22 -14.65
C ALA A 366 -11.29 -17.56 -14.68
N GLY A 367 -11.93 -18.67 -14.29
CA GLY A 367 -11.33 -20.00 -14.23
C GLY A 367 -10.26 -20.14 -13.13
N VAL A 368 -10.44 -19.44 -12.00
CA VAL A 368 -9.53 -19.46 -10.85
C VAL A 368 -10.21 -20.02 -9.60
N PRO A 369 -9.45 -20.70 -8.70
CA PRO A 369 -9.99 -21.13 -7.40
C PRO A 369 -10.33 -19.91 -6.53
N CYS A 370 -11.14 -20.13 -5.48
CA CYS A 370 -11.54 -19.11 -4.53
C CYS A 370 -11.66 -19.70 -3.14
N GLN A 371 -11.18 -18.99 -2.14
CA GLN A 371 -11.17 -19.43 -0.75
C GLN A 371 -11.98 -18.49 0.14
N GLN A 372 -12.26 -18.91 1.37
CA GLN A 372 -12.92 -18.11 2.39
C GLN A 372 -12.08 -18.07 3.66
N PHE A 373 -12.15 -16.94 4.37
CA PHE A 373 -11.46 -16.71 5.63
C PHE A 373 -12.42 -16.18 6.68
N VAL A 374 -12.35 -16.78 7.85
CA VAL A 374 -12.93 -16.27 9.09
C VAL A 374 -11.86 -16.37 10.17
N ASN A 375 -11.73 -15.40 11.04
CA ASN A 375 -10.80 -15.48 12.16
C ASN A 375 -11.18 -16.61 13.12
N HIS A 376 -10.19 -17.22 13.78
CA HIS A 376 -10.43 -18.02 14.98
C HIS A 376 -11.25 -17.18 15.98
N SER A 377 -12.31 -17.76 16.55
CA SER A 377 -13.29 -17.01 17.36
C SER A 377 -12.70 -16.27 18.55
N ASP A 378 -11.60 -16.78 19.12
CA ASP A 378 -10.89 -16.16 20.26
C ASP A 378 -9.79 -15.17 19.83
N VAL A 379 -9.60 -14.96 18.50
CA VAL A 379 -8.60 -14.05 17.96
C VAL A 379 -9.31 -12.79 17.43
N ALA A 380 -8.99 -11.64 18.00
CA ALA A 380 -9.48 -10.37 17.48
C ALA A 380 -8.82 -10.08 16.12
N GLY A 381 -9.62 -10.09 15.08
CA GLY A 381 -9.17 -9.72 13.73
C GLY A 381 -8.92 -8.23 13.57
N GLY A 382 -8.11 -7.86 12.58
CA GLY A 382 -7.97 -6.50 12.07
C GLY A 382 -9.25 -6.01 11.37
N SER A 383 -9.22 -4.80 10.87
CA SER A 383 -10.19 -4.18 9.97
C SER A 383 -9.49 -3.89 8.66
N THR A 384 -10.24 -3.56 7.64
CA THR A 384 -9.73 -3.18 6.32
C THR A 384 -10.31 -1.83 5.90
N LEU A 385 -9.85 -1.32 4.76
CA LEU A 385 -10.40 -0.10 4.18
C LEU A 385 -11.87 -0.27 3.71
N GLY A 386 -12.33 -1.49 3.46
CA GLY A 386 -13.65 -1.77 2.89
C GLY A 386 -14.82 -1.32 3.76
N ASN A 387 -14.81 -1.64 5.05
CA ASN A 387 -15.88 -1.20 5.96
C ASN A 387 -15.85 0.32 6.20
N ILE A 388 -14.66 0.95 6.16
CA ILE A 388 -14.51 2.40 6.28
C ILE A 388 -15.12 3.09 5.06
N LEU A 389 -14.80 2.62 3.86
CA LEU A 389 -15.39 3.14 2.61
C LEU A 389 -16.89 2.93 2.57
N ALA A 390 -17.39 1.73 2.89
CA ALA A 390 -18.82 1.43 2.90
C ALA A 390 -19.61 2.29 3.89
N SER A 391 -18.98 2.79 4.96
CA SER A 391 -19.61 3.73 5.89
C SER A 391 -19.73 5.16 5.36
N SER A 392 -18.82 5.57 4.45
CA SER A 392 -18.79 6.91 3.85
C SER A 392 -19.48 6.99 2.49
N ILE A 393 -19.42 5.90 1.71
CA ILE A 393 -20.09 5.74 0.43
C ILE A 393 -20.86 4.41 0.51
N PRO A 394 -22.20 4.40 0.53
CA PRO A 394 -22.98 3.18 0.79
C PRO A 394 -22.94 2.22 -0.42
N LEU A 395 -21.78 1.65 -0.68
CA LEU A 395 -21.52 0.74 -1.79
C LEU A 395 -21.73 -0.71 -1.39
N ARG A 396 -22.19 -1.52 -2.34
CA ARG A 396 -22.05 -2.98 -2.22
C ARG A 396 -20.58 -3.34 -2.43
N GLY A 397 -20.02 -4.20 -1.58
CA GLY A 397 -18.61 -4.55 -1.69
C GLY A 397 -18.24 -5.87 -1.04
N VAL A 398 -17.10 -6.37 -1.43
CA VAL A 398 -16.46 -7.56 -0.89
C VAL A 398 -15.05 -7.22 -0.42
N ASP A 399 -14.67 -7.65 0.77
CA ASP A 399 -13.30 -7.66 1.22
C ASP A 399 -12.63 -8.98 0.83
N MET A 400 -11.55 -8.88 0.11
CA MET A 400 -10.78 -10.03 -0.34
C MET A 400 -9.27 -9.73 -0.39
N GLY A 401 -8.46 -10.74 -0.51
CA GLY A 401 -7.02 -10.59 -0.74
C GLY A 401 -6.32 -11.89 -1.05
N ASN A 402 -5.03 -11.83 -1.33
CA ASN A 402 -4.21 -13.03 -1.43
C ASN A 402 -3.78 -13.50 -0.04
N ALA A 403 -3.70 -14.80 0.15
CA ALA A 403 -3.17 -15.38 1.37
C ALA A 403 -1.66 -15.15 1.46
N ILE A 404 -1.18 -14.56 2.58
CA ILE A 404 0.24 -14.37 2.85
C ILE A 404 0.60 -14.84 4.26
N LEU A 405 1.85 -15.28 4.44
CA LEU A 405 2.44 -15.57 5.74
C LEU A 405 3.25 -14.38 6.23
N ALA A 406 3.37 -14.27 7.55
CA ALA A 406 4.14 -13.23 8.22
C ALA A 406 3.75 -11.80 7.80
N MET A 407 2.45 -11.55 7.59
CA MET A 407 1.91 -10.20 7.36
C MET A 407 2.49 -9.21 8.39
N HIS A 408 2.90 -8.01 7.94
CA HIS A 408 3.60 -6.99 8.74
C HIS A 408 5.04 -7.32 9.17
N SER A 409 5.60 -8.43 8.69
CA SER A 409 7.04 -8.66 8.79
C SER A 409 7.82 -7.71 7.88
N CYS A 410 9.07 -7.45 8.20
CA CYS A 410 9.99 -6.79 7.26
C CYS A 410 10.08 -7.57 5.93
N ARG A 411 9.84 -8.89 5.97
CA ARG A 411 9.68 -9.76 4.79
C ARG A 411 8.53 -10.73 4.99
N GLU A 412 7.61 -10.71 4.06
CA GLU A 412 6.39 -11.51 4.00
C GLU A 412 6.55 -12.61 2.96
N THR A 413 5.67 -13.61 3.00
CA THR A 413 5.66 -14.71 2.05
C THR A 413 4.31 -14.82 1.38
N GLY A 414 4.29 -14.72 0.05
CA GLY A 414 3.10 -14.92 -0.79
C GLY A 414 3.27 -16.08 -1.76
N SER A 415 2.26 -16.31 -2.59
CA SER A 415 2.29 -17.29 -3.67
C SER A 415 2.29 -16.61 -5.03
N VAL A 416 3.14 -17.08 -5.94
CA VAL A 416 3.18 -16.64 -7.34
C VAL A 416 1.84 -16.90 -8.03
N ALA A 417 1.24 -18.07 -7.81
CA ALA A 417 -0.04 -18.44 -8.40
C ALA A 417 -1.18 -17.55 -7.93
N ASP A 418 -1.23 -17.20 -6.63
CA ASP A 418 -2.30 -16.38 -6.08
C ASP A 418 -2.28 -14.97 -6.68
N HIS A 419 -1.08 -14.39 -6.89
CA HIS A 419 -0.97 -13.09 -7.55
C HIS A 419 -1.51 -13.14 -9.00
N GLU A 420 -1.15 -14.17 -9.75
CA GLU A 420 -1.64 -14.35 -11.13
C GLU A 420 -3.16 -14.59 -11.18
N TYR A 421 -3.71 -15.34 -10.24
CA TYR A 421 -5.15 -15.54 -10.10
C TYR A 421 -5.87 -14.22 -9.79
N CYS A 422 -5.31 -13.42 -8.89
CA CYS A 422 -5.89 -12.14 -8.51
C CYS A 422 -5.98 -11.19 -9.72
N VAL A 423 -4.90 -11.05 -10.49
CA VAL A 423 -4.92 -10.23 -11.72
C VAL A 423 -5.98 -10.72 -12.71
N LYS A 424 -6.15 -12.05 -12.89
CA LYS A 424 -7.19 -12.62 -13.77
C LYS A 424 -8.59 -12.24 -13.31
N VAL A 425 -8.88 -12.37 -12.00
CA VAL A 425 -10.21 -12.04 -11.45
C VAL A 425 -10.48 -10.55 -11.54
N PHE A 426 -9.51 -9.70 -11.24
CA PHE A 426 -9.64 -8.25 -11.33
C PHE A 426 -9.87 -7.79 -12.78
N THR A 427 -9.17 -8.41 -13.73
CA THR A 427 -9.39 -8.16 -15.16
C THR A 427 -10.80 -8.59 -15.57
N GLN A 428 -11.28 -9.77 -15.12
CA GLN A 428 -12.64 -10.24 -15.37
C GLN A 428 -13.67 -9.28 -14.78
N PHE A 429 -13.45 -8.77 -13.56
CA PHE A 429 -14.34 -7.80 -12.92
C PHE A 429 -14.49 -6.51 -13.72
N TYR A 430 -13.41 -5.98 -14.25
CA TYR A 430 -13.46 -4.78 -15.09
C TYR A 430 -14.10 -5.02 -16.46
N GLN A 431 -14.29 -6.26 -16.88
CA GLN A 431 -14.95 -6.62 -18.13
C GLN A 431 -16.47 -6.81 -18.00
N GLU A 432 -17.01 -6.89 -16.77
CA GLU A 432 -18.45 -6.97 -16.51
C GLU A 432 -19.11 -5.59 -16.68
#